data_4ad1d7e736044ede37cc52e163faf00d
#
_entry.id   4ad1d7e736044ede37cc52e163faf00d
#
_cell.length_a   1.000
_cell.length_b   1.000
_cell.length_c   1.000
_cell.angle_alpha   90.00
_cell.angle_beta   90.00
_cell.angle_gamma   90.00
#
_symmetry.space_group_name_H-M   'P 1'
#
loop_
_entity.id
_entity.type
_entity.pdbx_description
1 polymer ?
#
loop_
_entity_poly.entity_id
_entity_poly.type
_entity_poly.pdbx_seq_one_letter_code
_entity_poly.pdbx_strand_id
1 'polypeptide(L)'
;QIIKILNCHEHFLVNRGMNHPANELEHGNFTSETDPFEIMFYANLISTYLYNTDRVNEAERSAFQGAMMELLLNAVEHGNCNISYDEKTEWLKQGKDVLELIRIKRMDPAIGTKKVLITYDISPERTRITIKDDGPGFDWRSALDAPFEAGLHGMGIKMSQSFVKELYYNDAGNEVSFEVPNQKNSANLTPAILREQETFYFNHLQVVCRQNDESNNLFYIRSGRYAVYVNNTLLTVLTPADIFIGEMAFLTNDRRSATIVSIGKGTLVKVPKMKFMKLIESYPHYGIFLSRLLADRLARQSRESASLKAELKALKN
;
A
#
# COMPACT_ATOMS: atom_id res chain seq x y z
N GLN A 1 4.75 -2.46 -16.56
CA GLN A 1 4.85 -3.02 -15.19
C GLN A 1 4.92 -1.92 -14.13
N ILE A 2 5.88 -0.98 -14.20
CA ILE A 2 6.01 0.15 -13.25
C ILE A 2 4.72 0.99 -13.17
N ILE A 3 4.08 1.32 -14.30
CA ILE A 3 2.83 2.10 -14.33
C ILE A 3 1.67 1.33 -13.66
N LYS A 4 1.58 0.01 -13.87
CA LYS A 4 0.57 -0.84 -13.21
C LYS A 4 0.79 -0.88 -11.70
N ILE A 5 2.05 -1.03 -11.27
CA ILE A 5 2.48 -0.93 -9.87
C ILE A 5 2.08 0.42 -9.26
N LEU A 6 2.32 1.52 -9.97
CA LEU A 6 1.99 2.87 -9.54
C LEU A 6 0.48 3.08 -9.34
N ASN A 7 -0.33 2.59 -10.28
CA ASN A 7 -1.79 2.68 -10.20
C ASN A 7 -2.36 1.87 -9.04
N CYS A 8 -1.81 0.69 -8.74
CA CYS A 8 -2.20 -0.10 -7.57
C CYS A 8 -1.86 0.61 -6.25
N HIS A 9 -0.68 1.23 -6.15
CA HIS A 9 -0.30 2.02 -4.98
C HIS A 9 -1.19 3.24 -4.77
N GLU A 10 -1.65 3.88 -5.85
CA GLU A 10 -2.57 5.01 -5.77
C GLU A 10 -3.84 4.64 -5.03
N HIS A 11 -4.44 3.51 -5.34
CA HIS A 11 -5.66 3.05 -4.69
C HIS A 11 -5.48 2.92 -3.16
N PHE A 12 -4.37 2.35 -2.70
CA PHE A 12 -4.10 2.17 -1.28
C PHE A 12 -3.54 3.39 -0.54
N LEU A 13 -2.93 4.33 -1.26
CA LEU A 13 -2.27 5.48 -0.62
C LEU A 13 -3.10 6.77 -0.73
N VAL A 14 -3.90 6.92 -1.78
CA VAL A 14 -4.67 8.14 -2.05
C VAL A 14 -6.07 8.10 -1.42
N ASN A 15 -6.71 6.94 -1.32
CA ASN A 15 -8.04 6.83 -0.66
C ASN A 15 -8.02 7.22 0.83
N ARG A 16 -6.85 7.38 1.40
CA ARG A 16 -6.67 7.86 2.77
C ARG A 16 -6.94 9.36 2.98
N GLY A 17 -6.86 10.15 1.93
CA GLY A 17 -6.99 11.61 2.00
C GLY A 17 -8.40 12.14 1.78
N MET A 18 -9.31 11.34 1.29
CA MET A 18 -10.65 11.80 0.92
C MET A 18 -11.71 11.21 1.84
N ASN A 19 -12.03 11.94 2.91
CA ASN A 19 -13.31 11.99 3.62
C ASN A 19 -14.15 10.71 3.67
N HIS A 20 -13.58 9.53 3.93
CA HIS A 20 -14.39 8.41 4.33
C HIS A 20 -14.40 8.29 5.86
N PRO A 21 -15.58 8.31 6.48
CA PRO A 21 -15.68 8.02 7.91
C PRO A 21 -15.13 6.62 8.16
N ALA A 22 -14.47 6.44 9.30
CA ALA A 22 -13.74 5.25 9.72
C ALA A 22 -14.56 3.93 9.81
N ASN A 23 -15.75 3.90 9.24
CA ASN A 23 -16.71 2.81 9.33
C ASN A 23 -17.02 2.12 7.98
N GLU A 24 -16.34 2.45 6.89
CA GLU A 24 -16.69 1.91 5.59
C GLU A 24 -15.80 0.74 5.21
N LEU A 25 -16.45 -0.28 4.60
CA LEU A 25 -15.81 -1.43 3.99
C LEU A 25 -15.00 -0.97 2.78
N GLU A 26 -13.69 -1.19 2.81
CA GLU A 26 -12.83 -1.00 1.64
C GLU A 26 -12.83 -2.30 0.84
N HIS A 27 -13.34 -2.24 -0.37
CA HIS A 27 -13.45 -3.39 -1.27
C HIS A 27 -12.74 -3.11 -2.58
N GLY A 28 -12.07 -4.13 -3.13
CA GLY A 28 -11.44 -4.02 -4.44
C GLY A 28 -10.76 -5.31 -4.87
N ASN A 29 -10.17 -5.27 -6.06
CA ASN A 29 -9.46 -6.42 -6.59
C ASN A 29 -8.24 -6.00 -7.40
N PHE A 30 -7.30 -6.94 -7.52
CA PHE A 30 -6.15 -6.89 -8.41
C PHE A 30 -6.15 -8.12 -9.29
N THR A 31 -5.78 -7.96 -10.53
CA THR A 31 -5.55 -9.06 -11.45
C THR A 31 -4.06 -9.14 -11.74
N SER A 32 -3.43 -10.24 -11.34
CA SER A 32 -2.02 -10.53 -11.62
C SER A 32 -1.90 -11.46 -12.83
N GLU A 33 -0.83 -11.27 -13.57
CA GLU A 33 -0.35 -12.31 -14.50
C GLU A 33 0.09 -13.55 -13.72
N THR A 34 0.26 -14.68 -14.39
CA THR A 34 0.91 -15.88 -13.84
C THR A 34 2.41 -15.60 -13.67
N ASP A 35 2.77 -14.64 -12.80
CA ASP A 35 4.12 -14.14 -12.61
C ASP A 35 4.47 -14.06 -11.12
N PRO A 36 5.44 -14.88 -10.62
CA PRO A 36 5.83 -14.89 -9.23
C PRO A 36 6.26 -13.52 -8.68
N PHE A 37 6.90 -12.69 -9.50
CA PHE A 37 7.34 -11.36 -9.06
C PHE A 37 6.15 -10.40 -8.88
N GLU A 38 5.13 -10.51 -9.73
CA GLU A 38 3.95 -9.67 -9.63
C GLU A 38 3.11 -10.03 -8.41
N ILE A 39 2.94 -11.31 -8.09
CA ILE A 39 2.21 -11.74 -6.90
C ILE A 39 2.93 -11.39 -5.60
N MET A 40 4.27 -11.48 -5.57
CA MET A 40 5.09 -11.03 -4.44
C MET A 40 4.87 -9.54 -4.16
N PHE A 41 4.75 -8.75 -5.21
CA PHE A 41 4.44 -7.34 -5.11
C PHE A 41 3.08 -7.09 -4.44
N TYR A 42 2.01 -7.80 -4.84
CA TYR A 42 0.68 -7.63 -4.23
C TYR A 42 0.65 -8.09 -2.76
N ALA A 43 1.33 -9.17 -2.41
CA ALA A 43 1.46 -9.60 -1.02
C ALA A 43 2.11 -8.52 -0.15
N ASN A 44 3.19 -7.91 -0.64
CA ASN A 44 3.87 -6.82 0.06
C ASN A 44 3.00 -5.54 0.11
N LEU A 45 2.32 -5.21 -0.97
CA LEU A 45 1.46 -4.04 -1.05
C LEU A 45 0.35 -4.08 0.00
N ILE A 46 -0.43 -5.18 0.05
CA ILE A 46 -1.57 -5.29 0.96
C ILE A 46 -1.07 -5.37 2.40
N SER A 47 -0.04 -6.16 2.71
CA SER A 47 0.52 -6.26 4.06
C SER A 47 1.05 -4.92 4.57
N THR A 48 1.73 -4.15 3.73
CA THR A 48 2.23 -2.82 4.06
C THR A 48 1.08 -1.83 4.26
N TYR A 49 0.03 -1.92 3.46
CA TYR A 49 -1.17 -1.09 3.64
C TYR A 49 -1.82 -1.34 5.00
N LEU A 50 -2.07 -2.60 5.37
CA LEU A 50 -2.67 -2.95 6.65
C LEU A 50 -1.82 -2.47 7.84
N TYR A 51 -0.50 -2.61 7.74
CA TYR A 51 0.42 -2.11 8.75
C TYR A 51 0.41 -0.57 8.84
N ASN A 52 0.49 0.12 7.71
CA ASN A 52 0.48 1.58 7.68
C ASN A 52 -0.85 2.19 8.12
N THR A 53 -1.94 1.45 7.98
CA THR A 53 -3.27 1.86 8.43
C THR A 53 -3.61 1.38 9.85
N ASP A 54 -2.63 0.82 10.55
CA ASP A 54 -2.75 0.36 11.95
C ASP A 54 -3.77 -0.76 12.18
N ARG A 55 -4.01 -1.54 11.15
CA ARG A 55 -4.89 -2.70 11.24
C ARG A 55 -4.16 -3.94 11.75
N VAL A 56 -2.86 -4.01 11.54
CA VAL A 56 -1.99 -5.08 12.01
C VAL A 56 -0.70 -4.51 12.58
N ASN A 57 -0.10 -5.17 13.56
CA ASN A 57 1.24 -4.86 14.06
C ASN A 57 2.33 -5.47 13.14
N GLU A 58 3.60 -5.26 13.46
CA GLU A 58 4.72 -5.72 12.62
C GLU A 58 4.81 -7.25 12.53
N ALA A 59 4.56 -7.97 13.65
CA ALA A 59 4.56 -9.42 13.66
C ALA A 59 3.38 -9.99 12.85
N GLU A 60 2.20 -9.42 13.01
CA GLU A 60 0.99 -9.77 12.24
C GLU A 60 1.16 -9.44 10.76
N ARG A 61 1.80 -8.31 10.41
CA ARG A 61 2.15 -7.97 9.03
C ARG A 61 3.02 -9.04 8.39
N SER A 62 4.08 -9.46 9.10
CA SER A 62 5.01 -10.48 8.58
C SER A 62 4.33 -11.84 8.41
N ALA A 63 3.48 -12.24 9.36
CA ALA A 63 2.69 -13.46 9.28
C ALA A 63 1.67 -13.41 8.13
N PHE A 64 0.94 -12.31 7.99
CA PHE A 64 0.00 -12.09 6.89
C PHE A 64 0.70 -12.12 5.52
N GLN A 65 1.85 -11.43 5.39
CA GLN A 65 2.64 -11.42 4.16
C GLN A 65 3.11 -12.82 3.80
N GLY A 66 3.59 -13.60 4.78
CA GLY A 66 4.01 -14.98 4.58
C GLY A 66 2.87 -15.88 4.08
N ALA A 67 1.70 -15.79 4.73
CA ALA A 67 0.51 -16.55 4.31
C ALA A 67 0.05 -16.16 2.90
N MET A 68 -0.02 -14.86 2.61
CA MET A 68 -0.36 -14.37 1.27
C MET A 68 0.61 -14.86 0.19
N MET A 69 1.91 -14.77 0.47
CA MET A 69 2.96 -15.23 -0.44
C MET A 69 2.78 -16.70 -0.80
N GLU A 70 2.59 -17.55 0.21
CA GLU A 70 2.41 -18.99 0.02
C GLU A 70 1.17 -19.30 -0.81
N LEU A 71 0.01 -18.70 -0.48
CA LEU A 71 -1.23 -18.96 -1.19
C LEU A 71 -1.20 -18.43 -2.63
N LEU A 72 -0.56 -17.29 -2.87
CA LEU A 72 -0.39 -16.74 -4.21
C LEU A 72 0.60 -17.56 -5.04
N LEU A 73 1.68 -18.06 -4.45
CA LEU A 73 2.61 -18.97 -5.13
C LEU A 73 1.90 -20.27 -5.50
N ASN A 74 1.08 -20.84 -4.61
CA ASN A 74 0.29 -22.03 -4.89
C ASN A 74 -0.68 -21.79 -6.08
N ALA A 75 -1.33 -20.64 -6.14
CA ALA A 75 -2.19 -20.25 -7.25
C ALA A 75 -1.45 -20.19 -8.60
N VAL A 76 -0.18 -19.73 -8.60
CA VAL A 76 0.66 -19.71 -9.80
C VAL A 76 1.21 -21.09 -10.13
N GLU A 77 1.85 -21.75 -9.16
CA GLU A 77 2.57 -23.01 -9.38
C GLU A 77 1.61 -24.16 -9.66
N HIS A 78 0.73 -24.44 -8.69
CA HIS A 78 -0.17 -25.59 -8.75
C HIS A 78 -1.46 -25.29 -9.51
N GLY A 79 -1.99 -24.05 -9.35
CA GLY A 79 -3.19 -23.60 -10.06
C GLY A 79 -2.92 -23.37 -11.55
N ASN A 80 -2.37 -22.23 -11.90
CA ASN A 80 -2.24 -21.81 -13.30
C ASN A 80 -1.24 -22.64 -14.11
N CYS A 81 -0.05 -22.92 -13.56
CA CYS A 81 1.00 -23.70 -14.23
C CYS A 81 0.78 -25.20 -14.15
N ASN A 82 -0.15 -25.67 -13.30
CA ASN A 82 -0.43 -27.08 -13.08
C ASN A 82 0.84 -27.91 -12.81
N ILE A 83 1.77 -27.37 -12.02
CA ILE A 83 2.99 -28.04 -11.60
C ILE A 83 2.62 -29.00 -10.45
N SER A 84 2.83 -30.30 -10.64
CA SER A 84 2.62 -31.27 -9.58
C SER A 84 3.74 -31.20 -8.53
N TYR A 85 3.46 -31.70 -7.32
CA TYR A 85 4.48 -31.80 -6.27
C TYR A 85 5.66 -32.67 -6.68
N ASP A 86 5.41 -33.76 -7.41
CA ASP A 86 6.47 -34.65 -7.90
C ASP A 86 7.33 -33.94 -8.94
N GLU A 87 6.71 -33.24 -9.88
CA GLU A 87 7.43 -32.43 -10.89
C GLU A 87 8.31 -31.37 -10.24
N LYS A 88 7.77 -30.65 -9.25
CA LYS A 88 8.52 -29.64 -8.48
C LYS A 88 9.69 -30.27 -7.73
N THR A 89 9.46 -31.39 -7.06
CA THR A 89 10.49 -32.11 -6.29
C THR A 89 11.61 -32.61 -7.18
N GLU A 90 11.28 -33.20 -8.32
CA GLU A 90 12.26 -33.72 -9.28
C GLU A 90 13.09 -32.57 -9.90
N TRP A 91 12.43 -31.43 -10.18
CA TRP A 91 13.08 -30.23 -10.69
C TRP A 91 14.11 -29.67 -9.67
N LEU A 92 13.70 -29.57 -8.40
CA LEU A 92 14.58 -29.12 -7.32
C LEU A 92 15.76 -30.05 -7.04
N LYS A 93 15.58 -31.40 -7.15
CA LYS A 93 16.66 -32.37 -7.03
C LYS A 93 17.75 -32.18 -8.09
N GLN A 94 17.40 -31.64 -9.26
CA GLN A 94 18.36 -31.30 -10.32
C GLN A 94 19.11 -29.97 -10.03
N GLY A 95 18.89 -29.34 -8.87
CA GLY A 95 19.51 -28.05 -8.51
C GLY A 95 18.97 -26.85 -9.26
N LYS A 96 17.79 -26.98 -9.90
CA LYS A 96 17.15 -25.92 -10.66
C LYS A 96 16.14 -25.15 -9.81
N ASP A 97 15.89 -23.88 -10.17
CA ASP A 97 14.94 -23.00 -9.49
C ASP A 97 13.50 -23.21 -10.00
N VAL A 98 12.52 -23.21 -9.08
CA VAL A 98 11.09 -23.29 -9.43
C VAL A 98 10.64 -22.11 -10.29
N LEU A 99 11.22 -20.93 -10.13
CA LEU A 99 10.94 -19.76 -10.96
C LEU A 99 11.28 -20.02 -12.45
N GLU A 100 12.33 -20.82 -12.71
CA GLU A 100 12.67 -21.22 -14.07
C GLU A 100 11.62 -22.16 -14.65
N LEU A 101 11.13 -23.12 -13.85
CA LEU A 101 10.05 -24.03 -14.27
C LEU A 101 8.78 -23.26 -14.61
N ILE A 102 8.36 -22.32 -13.78
CA ILE A 102 7.21 -21.45 -14.05
C ILE A 102 7.42 -20.68 -15.35
N ARG A 103 8.62 -20.14 -15.59
CA ARG A 103 8.93 -19.42 -16.83
C ARG A 103 8.77 -20.30 -18.05
N ILE A 104 9.25 -21.54 -17.99
CA ILE A 104 9.11 -22.52 -19.08
C ILE A 104 7.62 -22.83 -19.32
N LYS A 105 6.86 -23.13 -18.27
CA LYS A 105 5.42 -23.42 -18.38
C LYS A 105 4.63 -22.26 -19.02
N ARG A 106 4.97 -21.04 -18.68
CA ARG A 106 4.34 -19.81 -19.23
C ARG A 106 4.60 -19.58 -20.72
N MET A 107 5.57 -20.26 -21.33
CA MET A 107 5.78 -20.20 -22.78
C MET A 107 4.62 -20.82 -23.55
N ASP A 108 3.86 -21.73 -22.92
CA ASP A 108 2.59 -22.21 -23.46
C ASP A 108 1.54 -21.08 -23.34
N PRO A 109 0.95 -20.59 -24.44
CA PRO A 109 -0.07 -19.57 -24.43
C PRO A 109 -1.29 -19.94 -23.56
N ALA A 110 -1.64 -21.23 -23.46
CA ALA A 110 -2.74 -21.71 -22.64
C ALA A 110 -2.48 -21.49 -21.13
N ILE A 111 -1.23 -21.39 -20.71
CA ILE A 111 -0.81 -21.11 -19.35
C ILE A 111 -0.48 -19.61 -19.18
N GLY A 112 0.26 -19.07 -20.14
CA GLY A 112 0.76 -17.67 -20.06
C GLY A 112 -0.34 -16.61 -20.05
N THR A 113 -1.55 -16.93 -20.54
CA THR A 113 -2.71 -16.03 -20.53
C THR A 113 -3.55 -16.12 -19.26
N LYS A 114 -3.35 -17.15 -18.43
CA LYS A 114 -4.06 -17.32 -17.16
C LYS A 114 -3.71 -16.21 -16.17
N LYS A 115 -4.66 -15.90 -15.29
CA LYS A 115 -4.56 -14.82 -14.31
C LYS A 115 -4.74 -15.34 -12.89
N VAL A 116 -4.31 -14.54 -11.94
CA VAL A 116 -4.66 -14.69 -10.53
C VAL A 116 -5.45 -13.46 -10.14
N LEU A 117 -6.69 -13.64 -9.70
CA LEU A 117 -7.54 -12.58 -9.16
C LEU A 117 -7.36 -12.53 -7.64
N ILE A 118 -7.02 -11.37 -7.12
CA ILE A 118 -6.87 -11.10 -5.69
C ILE A 118 -7.94 -10.10 -5.29
N THR A 119 -8.91 -10.53 -4.51
CA THR A 119 -9.97 -9.66 -3.98
C THR A 119 -9.71 -9.38 -2.51
N TYR A 120 -9.94 -8.15 -2.07
CA TYR A 120 -9.82 -7.75 -0.68
C TYR A 120 -11.08 -7.04 -0.20
N ASP A 121 -11.46 -7.35 1.04
CA ASP A 121 -12.49 -6.68 1.82
C ASP A 121 -11.89 -6.30 3.18
N ILE A 122 -11.76 -5.01 3.43
CA ILE A 122 -11.13 -4.49 4.63
C ILE A 122 -12.17 -3.69 5.43
N SER A 123 -12.56 -4.22 6.58
CA SER A 123 -13.45 -3.57 7.54
C SER A 123 -12.67 -3.08 8.77
N PRO A 124 -13.31 -2.34 9.69
CA PRO A 124 -12.68 -2.00 10.96
C PRO A 124 -12.28 -3.23 11.81
N GLU A 125 -13.00 -4.35 11.68
CA GLU A 125 -12.83 -5.54 12.53
C GLU A 125 -11.94 -6.59 11.90
N ARG A 126 -11.95 -6.70 10.57
CA ARG A 126 -11.27 -7.77 9.84
C ARG A 126 -10.87 -7.37 8.43
N THR A 127 -9.86 -8.06 7.93
CA THR A 127 -9.49 -8.07 6.51
C THR A 127 -9.71 -9.47 5.97
N ARG A 128 -10.49 -9.57 4.89
CA ARG A 128 -10.67 -10.80 4.12
C ARG A 128 -9.95 -10.66 2.79
N ILE A 129 -9.20 -11.70 2.43
CA ILE A 129 -8.56 -11.83 1.12
C ILE A 129 -9.12 -13.08 0.44
N THR A 130 -9.43 -12.95 -0.84
CA THR A 130 -9.78 -14.07 -1.71
C THR A 130 -8.82 -14.12 -2.88
N ILE A 131 -8.21 -15.26 -3.11
CA ILE A 131 -7.27 -15.53 -4.20
C ILE A 131 -7.90 -16.59 -5.09
N LYS A 132 -8.08 -16.29 -6.38
CA LYS A 132 -8.63 -17.19 -7.37
C LYS A 132 -7.68 -17.32 -8.55
N ASP A 133 -7.39 -18.56 -8.95
CA ASP A 133 -6.62 -18.88 -10.14
C ASP A 133 -7.51 -19.47 -11.25
N ASP A 134 -6.96 -19.50 -12.47
CA ASP A 134 -7.61 -20.08 -13.66
C ASP A 134 -7.22 -21.56 -13.88
N GLY A 135 -6.73 -22.21 -12.82
CA GLY A 135 -6.38 -23.64 -12.87
C GLY A 135 -7.58 -24.57 -12.68
N PRO A 136 -7.33 -25.88 -12.80
CA PRO A 136 -8.38 -26.89 -12.64
C PRO A 136 -8.84 -27.08 -11.19
N GLY A 137 -8.10 -26.49 -10.21
CA GLY A 137 -8.30 -26.75 -8.80
C GLY A 137 -7.66 -28.06 -8.32
N PHE A 138 -7.92 -28.42 -7.06
CA PHE A 138 -7.39 -29.64 -6.42
C PHE A 138 -8.29 -30.12 -5.28
N ASP A 139 -8.12 -31.39 -4.89
CA ASP A 139 -8.78 -31.94 -3.70
C ASP A 139 -8.10 -31.44 -2.42
N TRP A 140 -8.53 -30.25 -1.98
CA TRP A 140 -7.99 -29.59 -0.80
C TRP A 140 -8.38 -30.32 0.51
N ARG A 141 -9.49 -31.09 0.53
CA ARG A 141 -9.94 -31.82 1.71
C ARG A 141 -8.95 -32.96 2.03
N SER A 142 -8.60 -33.75 1.05
CA SER A 142 -7.57 -34.78 1.21
C SER A 142 -6.20 -34.20 1.56
N ALA A 143 -5.86 -33.02 1.05
CA ALA A 143 -4.58 -32.35 1.37
C ALA A 143 -4.52 -31.84 2.82
N LEU A 144 -5.64 -31.44 3.40
CA LEU A 144 -5.71 -31.00 4.81
C LEU A 144 -5.67 -32.19 5.80
N ASP A 145 -6.30 -33.30 5.45
CA ASP A 145 -6.40 -34.50 6.27
C ASP A 145 -5.10 -35.35 6.24
N ALA A 146 -4.21 -35.11 5.28
CA ALA A 146 -2.97 -35.85 5.17
C ALA A 146 -2.12 -35.71 6.44
N PRO A 147 -1.57 -36.80 7.01
CA PRO A 147 -0.73 -36.77 8.20
C PRO A 147 0.50 -35.88 7.97
N PHE A 148 0.97 -35.26 9.04
CA PHE A 148 2.19 -34.43 9.01
C PHE A 148 3.39 -35.40 8.90
N GLU A 149 3.66 -35.93 7.73
CA GLU A 149 4.94 -36.56 7.47
C GLU A 149 5.98 -35.48 7.15
N ALA A 150 7.20 -35.67 7.67
CA ALA A 150 8.34 -34.73 7.49
C ALA A 150 8.85 -34.72 6.02
N GLY A 151 7.93 -34.62 5.08
CA GLY A 151 8.18 -34.48 3.66
C GLY A 151 7.67 -33.12 3.18
N LEU A 152 8.27 -32.58 2.20
CA LEU A 152 8.08 -31.25 1.60
C LEU A 152 6.64 -30.93 1.08
N HIS A 153 5.68 -31.81 1.31
CA HIS A 153 4.33 -31.75 0.73
C HIS A 153 3.28 -31.27 1.73
N GLY A 154 2.46 -30.30 1.34
CA GLY A 154 1.33 -29.78 2.12
C GLY A 154 1.69 -28.87 3.30
N MET A 155 2.98 -28.56 3.52
CA MET A 155 3.40 -27.65 4.58
C MET A 155 2.90 -26.22 4.37
N GLY A 156 2.81 -25.75 3.13
CA GLY A 156 2.41 -24.39 2.82
C GLY A 156 0.99 -24.06 3.28
N ILE A 157 0.02 -24.94 3.03
CA ILE A 157 -1.37 -24.75 3.45
C ILE A 157 -1.46 -24.80 4.98
N LYS A 158 -0.78 -25.75 5.63
CA LYS A 158 -0.76 -25.86 7.09
C LYS A 158 -0.03 -24.70 7.77
N MET A 159 1.07 -24.21 7.18
CA MET A 159 1.72 -22.98 7.65
C MET A 159 0.81 -21.77 7.49
N SER A 160 0.14 -21.63 6.36
CA SER A 160 -0.81 -20.54 6.16
C SER A 160 -1.93 -20.59 7.19
N GLN A 161 -2.46 -21.77 7.54
CA GLN A 161 -3.47 -21.93 8.60
C GLN A 161 -2.98 -21.50 9.98
N SER A 162 -1.67 -21.62 10.27
CA SER A 162 -1.13 -21.16 11.55
C SER A 162 -1.05 -19.63 11.66
N PHE A 163 -1.05 -18.93 10.52
CA PHE A 163 -0.95 -17.47 10.46
C PHE A 163 -2.30 -16.75 10.29
N VAL A 164 -3.33 -17.45 9.79
CA VAL A 164 -4.65 -16.88 9.52
C VAL A 164 -5.72 -17.66 10.29
N LYS A 165 -6.78 -16.98 10.76
CA LYS A 165 -7.80 -17.61 11.61
C LYS A 165 -8.73 -18.55 10.87
N GLU A 166 -9.04 -18.23 9.63
CA GLU A 166 -10.06 -18.92 8.85
C GLU A 166 -9.55 -19.04 7.41
N LEU A 167 -9.43 -20.26 6.94
CA LEU A 167 -8.98 -20.57 5.58
C LEU A 167 -10.04 -21.45 4.91
N TYR A 168 -10.63 -20.98 3.83
CA TYR A 168 -11.69 -21.66 3.10
C TYR A 168 -11.32 -21.81 1.63
N TYR A 169 -11.49 -23.01 1.12
CA TYR A 169 -11.43 -23.27 -0.34
C TYR A 169 -12.83 -23.43 -0.91
N ASN A 170 -13.04 -23.04 -2.16
CA ASN A 170 -14.23 -23.42 -2.89
C ASN A 170 -14.24 -24.94 -3.19
N ASP A 171 -15.35 -25.46 -3.72
CA ASP A 171 -15.46 -26.88 -4.00
C ASP A 171 -14.48 -27.38 -5.06
N ALA A 172 -14.13 -26.55 -6.02
CA ALA A 172 -13.15 -26.87 -7.07
C ALA A 172 -11.70 -26.83 -6.56
N GLY A 173 -11.40 -26.08 -5.49
CA GLY A 173 -10.04 -25.91 -4.97
C GLY A 173 -9.18 -24.91 -5.74
N ASN A 174 -9.77 -24.06 -6.59
CA ASN A 174 -9.07 -23.00 -7.33
C ASN A 174 -9.35 -21.58 -6.81
N GLU A 175 -10.02 -21.49 -5.68
CA GLU A 175 -10.27 -20.23 -4.98
C GLU A 175 -10.11 -20.46 -3.47
N VAL A 176 -9.27 -19.65 -2.83
CA VAL A 176 -9.04 -19.68 -1.41
C VAL A 176 -9.36 -18.32 -0.80
N SER A 177 -10.08 -18.33 0.32
CA SER A 177 -10.36 -17.14 1.12
C SER A 177 -9.80 -17.31 2.52
N PHE A 178 -9.25 -16.24 3.08
CA PHE A 178 -8.82 -16.21 4.47
C PHE A 178 -9.09 -14.86 5.13
N GLU A 179 -9.17 -14.87 6.44
CA GLU A 179 -9.42 -13.69 7.26
C GLU A 179 -8.33 -13.47 8.31
N VAL A 180 -8.03 -12.19 8.55
CA VAL A 180 -7.26 -11.76 9.71
C VAL A 180 -8.03 -10.70 10.49
N PRO A 181 -8.00 -10.74 11.83
CA PRO A 181 -8.62 -9.70 12.63
C PRO A 181 -7.83 -8.41 12.49
N ASN A 182 -8.53 -7.30 12.34
CA ASN A 182 -7.93 -5.97 12.39
C ASN A 182 -7.89 -5.47 13.84
N GLN A 183 -6.82 -4.77 14.20
CA GLN A 183 -6.75 -4.10 15.48
C GLN A 183 -7.77 -2.95 15.50
N LYS A 184 -8.59 -2.89 16.55
CA LYS A 184 -9.57 -1.81 16.73
C LYS A 184 -8.87 -0.52 17.13
N ASN A 185 -8.33 0.20 16.16
CA ASN A 185 -7.83 1.54 16.42
C ASN A 185 -8.42 2.54 15.42
N SER A 186 -9.67 2.90 15.67
CA SER A 186 -10.48 3.81 14.83
C SER A 186 -9.95 5.25 14.76
N ALA A 187 -8.89 5.58 15.51
CA ALA A 187 -8.37 6.94 15.61
C ALA A 187 -7.02 7.14 14.90
N ASN A 188 -6.41 6.12 14.32
CA ASN A 188 -5.03 6.22 13.88
C ASN A 188 -4.90 6.56 12.39
N LEU A 189 -4.84 7.85 12.13
CA LEU A 189 -4.60 8.44 10.81
C LEU A 189 -3.12 8.53 10.43
N THR A 190 -2.21 8.15 11.35
CA THR A 190 -0.76 8.27 11.12
C THR A 190 -0.19 6.95 10.63
N PRO A 191 0.51 6.89 9.48
CA PRO A 191 1.23 5.70 9.06
C PRO A 191 2.11 5.15 10.18
N ALA A 192 2.09 3.82 10.41
CA ALA A 192 2.83 3.19 11.51
C ALA A 192 4.28 3.63 11.56
N ILE A 193 4.92 3.73 10.39
CA ILE A 193 6.32 4.16 10.24
C ILE A 193 6.59 5.60 10.69
N LEU A 194 5.56 6.44 10.80
CA LEU A 194 5.68 7.82 11.29
C LEU A 194 5.32 7.97 12.77
N ARG A 195 4.85 6.91 13.45
CA ARG A 195 4.41 6.97 14.86
C ARG A 195 5.53 7.27 15.82
N GLU A 196 6.71 6.75 15.58
CA GLU A 196 7.90 6.98 16.40
C GLU A 196 8.51 8.36 16.18
N GLN A 197 7.95 9.15 15.27
CA GLN A 197 8.43 10.49 15.00
C GLN A 197 7.83 11.51 15.97
N GLU A 198 8.56 12.60 16.19
CA GLU A 198 8.17 13.67 17.09
C GLU A 198 6.86 14.32 16.65
N THR A 199 5.88 14.36 17.55
CA THR A 199 4.55 14.95 17.30
C THR A 199 4.45 16.33 17.93
N PHE A 200 4.02 17.32 17.16
CA PHE A 200 3.82 18.70 17.57
C PHE A 200 2.32 19.03 17.61
N TYR A 201 1.92 19.69 18.67
CA TYR A 201 0.56 20.19 18.88
C TYR A 201 0.53 21.69 18.69
N PHE A 202 -0.40 22.18 17.90
CA PHE A 202 -0.57 23.60 17.59
C PHE A 202 -1.92 24.11 18.08
N ASN A 203 -1.93 25.30 18.59
CA ASN A 203 -3.14 26.08 18.88
C ASN A 203 -3.38 27.10 17.75
N HIS A 204 -4.50 27.83 17.85
CA HIS A 204 -4.85 28.86 16.88
C HIS A 204 -3.75 29.93 16.76
N LEU A 205 -3.41 30.32 15.53
CA LEU A 205 -2.40 31.32 15.16
C LEU A 205 -0.94 30.97 15.55
N GLN A 206 -0.65 29.76 15.93
CA GLN A 206 0.74 29.34 16.12
C GLN A 206 1.46 29.12 14.79
N VAL A 207 2.69 29.64 14.72
CA VAL A 207 3.55 29.52 13.53
C VAL A 207 4.20 28.13 13.52
N VAL A 208 4.03 27.41 12.43
CA VAL A 208 4.70 26.12 12.18
C VAL A 208 6.11 26.33 11.64
N CYS A 209 6.27 27.20 10.65
CA CYS A 209 7.55 27.64 10.10
C CYS A 209 7.39 29.02 9.44
N ARG A 210 8.49 29.74 9.27
CA ARG A 210 8.53 31.05 8.63
C ARG A 210 9.13 30.93 7.24
N GLN A 211 8.69 31.78 6.33
CA GLN A 211 9.32 31.94 5.03
C GLN A 211 10.81 32.27 5.20
N ASN A 212 11.66 31.68 4.40
CA ASN A 212 13.13 31.76 4.43
C ASN A 212 13.83 31.04 5.62
N ASP A 213 13.09 30.37 6.52
CA ASP A 213 13.72 29.50 7.51
C ASP A 213 14.47 28.35 6.83
N GLU A 214 15.55 27.88 7.46
CA GLU A 214 16.22 26.64 7.06
C GLU A 214 15.30 25.43 7.22
N SER A 215 15.39 24.47 6.28
CA SER A 215 14.47 23.34 6.24
C SER A 215 15.18 22.00 6.11
N ASN A 216 15.19 21.25 7.20
CA ASN A 216 15.65 19.86 7.23
C ASN A 216 14.55 18.86 7.60
N ASN A 217 13.29 19.30 7.61
CA ASN A 217 12.16 18.47 8.04
C ASN A 217 10.97 18.62 7.12
N LEU A 218 10.25 17.53 6.98
CA LEU A 218 8.92 17.45 6.41
C LEU A 218 7.92 17.32 7.56
N PHE A 219 6.72 17.86 7.44
CA PHE A 219 5.68 17.68 8.44
C PHE A 219 4.52 16.90 7.81
N TYR A 220 4.15 15.77 8.42
CA TYR A 220 2.93 15.05 8.09
C TYR A 220 1.74 15.65 8.84
N ILE A 221 0.68 16.00 8.13
CA ILE A 221 -0.52 16.61 8.71
C ILE A 221 -1.41 15.50 9.28
N ARG A 222 -1.38 15.32 10.60
CA ARG A 222 -2.25 14.37 11.29
C ARG A 222 -3.67 14.91 11.46
N SER A 223 -3.77 16.20 11.83
CA SER A 223 -5.05 16.89 12.00
C SER A 223 -4.88 18.40 11.91
N GLY A 224 -5.99 19.13 11.77
CA GLY A 224 -6.04 20.58 11.78
C GLY A 224 -6.02 21.21 10.38
N ARG A 225 -5.97 22.54 10.36
CA ARG A 225 -5.89 23.36 9.14
C ARG A 225 -4.75 24.34 9.29
N TYR A 226 -4.04 24.60 8.20
CA TYR A 226 -2.80 25.39 8.20
C TYR A 226 -2.81 26.40 7.05
N ALA A 227 -2.86 27.68 7.37
CA ALA A 227 -2.77 28.77 6.40
C ALA A 227 -1.34 28.93 5.90
N VAL A 228 -1.19 29.04 4.60
CA VAL A 228 0.09 29.25 3.90
C VAL A 228 0.16 30.69 3.41
N TYR A 229 1.15 31.44 3.89
CA TYR A 229 1.38 32.84 3.51
C TYR A 229 2.69 32.98 2.76
N VAL A 230 2.65 33.68 1.64
CA VAL A 230 3.83 34.10 0.87
C VAL A 230 3.84 35.62 0.84
N ASN A 231 4.91 36.23 1.32
CA ASN A 231 5.04 37.69 1.42
C ASN A 231 3.81 38.34 2.12
N ASN A 232 3.36 37.74 3.20
CA ASN A 232 2.17 38.14 3.99
C ASN A 232 0.82 38.00 3.28
N THR A 233 0.79 37.43 2.08
CA THR A 233 -0.45 37.15 1.35
C THR A 233 -0.87 35.70 1.57
N LEU A 234 -2.12 35.46 1.95
CA LEU A 234 -2.68 34.12 2.08
C LEU A 234 -2.75 33.47 0.69
N LEU A 235 -2.04 32.37 0.53
CA LEU A 235 -2.02 31.61 -0.72
C LEU A 235 -3.05 30.48 -0.73
N THR A 236 -3.08 29.68 0.35
CA THR A 236 -3.96 28.51 0.46
C THR A 236 -4.09 28.06 1.90
N VAL A 237 -4.98 27.10 2.15
CA VAL A 237 -5.13 26.42 3.45
C VAL A 237 -4.92 24.93 3.25
N LEU A 238 -3.93 24.37 3.94
CA LEU A 238 -3.63 22.95 3.95
C LEU A 238 -4.44 22.22 5.02
N THR A 239 -4.79 20.98 4.72
CA THR A 239 -5.58 20.08 5.57
C THR A 239 -4.92 18.69 5.58
N PRO A 240 -5.40 17.71 6.35
CA PRO A 240 -4.92 16.33 6.25
C PRO A 240 -4.97 15.73 4.84
N ALA A 241 -5.87 16.20 3.96
CA ALA A 241 -5.93 15.78 2.56
C ALA A 241 -4.70 16.20 1.75
N ASP A 242 -3.99 17.23 2.19
CA ASP A 242 -2.73 17.69 1.57
C ASP A 242 -1.50 16.91 2.05
N ILE A 243 -1.66 16.09 3.09
CA ILE A 243 -0.75 15.10 3.65
C ILE A 243 0.51 15.71 4.27
N PHE A 244 1.26 16.52 3.53
CA PHE A 244 2.54 17.08 3.99
C PHE A 244 2.60 18.60 3.93
N ILE A 245 3.45 19.16 4.79
CA ILE A 245 3.85 20.56 4.82
C ILE A 245 5.36 20.63 4.64
N GLY A 246 5.82 21.54 3.76
CA GLY A 246 7.23 21.86 3.56
C GLY A 246 7.97 20.92 2.62
N GLU A 247 7.25 20.20 1.81
CA GLU A 247 7.77 19.28 0.79
C GLU A 247 8.63 20.01 -0.27
N MET A 248 8.29 21.24 -0.64
CA MET A 248 9.06 22.02 -1.62
C MET A 248 10.50 22.22 -1.14
N ALA A 249 10.68 22.87 0.02
CA ALA A 249 12.00 23.11 0.57
C ALA A 249 12.76 21.80 0.89
N PHE A 250 12.03 20.75 1.30
CA PHE A 250 12.59 19.44 1.57
C PHE A 250 13.21 18.80 0.29
N LEU A 251 12.53 18.88 -0.85
CA LEU A 251 12.95 18.28 -2.10
C LEU A 251 14.00 19.11 -2.83
N THR A 252 13.84 20.43 -2.86
CA THR A 252 14.78 21.34 -3.53
C THR A 252 16.02 21.61 -2.70
N ASN A 253 16.06 21.16 -1.44
CA ASN A 253 17.13 21.43 -0.49
C ASN A 253 17.35 22.94 -0.26
N ASP A 254 16.26 23.69 -0.23
CA ASP A 254 16.21 25.13 -0.14
C ASP A 254 15.53 25.58 1.17
N ARG A 255 15.43 26.89 1.38
CA ARG A 255 14.73 27.50 2.51
C ARG A 255 13.21 27.36 2.36
N ARG A 256 12.48 27.53 3.46
CA ARG A 256 11.00 27.52 3.44
C ARG A 256 10.45 28.56 2.46
N SER A 257 9.65 28.14 1.51
CA SER A 257 9.04 29.00 0.50
C SER A 257 7.89 29.88 1.05
N ALA A 258 7.34 29.51 2.22
CA ALA A 258 6.17 30.15 2.80
C ALA A 258 6.21 30.13 4.35
N THR A 259 5.48 31.06 4.95
CA THR A 259 5.12 31.04 6.37
C THR A 259 3.84 30.23 6.54
N ILE A 260 3.82 29.31 7.51
CA ILE A 260 2.68 28.46 7.77
C ILE A 260 2.20 28.64 9.19
N VAL A 261 0.89 28.86 9.33
CA VAL A 261 0.23 29.20 10.59
C VAL A 261 -0.97 28.29 10.80
N SER A 262 -1.14 27.76 12.00
CA SER A 262 -2.29 26.91 12.33
C SER A 262 -3.59 27.70 12.43
N ILE A 263 -4.67 27.13 11.89
CA ILE A 263 -6.04 27.66 12.03
C ILE A 263 -6.80 26.75 13.00
N GLY A 264 -6.86 27.16 14.28
CA GLY A 264 -7.41 26.34 15.35
C GLY A 264 -6.40 25.33 15.89
N LYS A 265 -6.91 24.25 16.52
CA LYS A 265 -6.07 23.17 17.02
C LYS A 265 -5.63 22.26 15.87
N GLY A 266 -4.37 21.83 15.90
CA GLY A 266 -3.82 20.92 14.90
C GLY A 266 -2.65 20.10 15.42
N THR A 267 -2.36 19.01 14.72
CA THR A 267 -1.29 18.08 15.09
C THR A 267 -0.46 17.77 13.86
N LEU A 268 0.85 17.95 13.96
CA LEU A 268 1.83 17.62 12.93
C LEU A 268 2.85 16.62 13.46
N VAL A 269 3.27 15.69 12.61
CA VAL A 269 4.38 14.79 12.88
C VAL A 269 5.59 15.27 12.10
N LYS A 270 6.68 15.56 12.79
CA LYS A 270 7.93 16.04 12.19
C LYS A 270 8.74 14.86 11.69
N VAL A 271 9.05 14.87 10.41
CA VAL A 271 9.83 13.82 9.74
C VAL A 271 11.18 14.40 9.29
N PRO A 272 12.29 14.08 9.97
CA PRO A 272 13.61 14.52 9.56
C PRO A 272 13.98 13.96 8.16
N LYS A 273 14.70 14.76 7.37
CA LYS A 273 15.08 14.43 6.00
C LYS A 273 15.77 13.07 5.90
N MET A 274 16.74 12.80 6.76
CA MET A 274 17.47 11.53 6.75
C MET A 274 16.57 10.31 7.04
N LYS A 275 15.59 10.47 7.93
CA LYS A 275 14.62 9.40 8.22
C LYS A 275 13.68 9.15 7.06
N PHE A 276 13.24 10.21 6.38
CA PHE A 276 12.40 10.09 5.18
C PHE A 276 13.16 9.47 4.01
N MET A 277 14.44 9.79 3.82
CA MET A 277 15.28 9.16 2.79
C MET A 277 15.43 7.66 3.03
N LYS A 278 15.73 7.25 4.28
CA LYS A 278 15.76 5.82 4.66
C LYS A 278 14.41 5.12 4.45
N LEU A 279 13.30 5.85 4.68
CA LEU A 279 11.97 5.34 4.39
C LEU A 279 11.78 5.05 2.90
N ILE A 280 12.22 5.97 2.03
CA ILE A 280 12.16 5.77 0.57
C ILE A 280 13.07 4.62 0.12
N GLU A 281 14.26 4.47 0.69
CA GLU A 281 15.16 3.35 0.41
C GLU A 281 14.51 2.00 0.74
N SER A 282 13.88 1.90 1.91
CA SER A 282 13.18 0.68 2.36
C SER A 282 11.84 0.46 1.66
N TYR A 283 11.16 1.54 1.30
CA TYR A 283 9.82 1.55 0.72
C TYR A 283 9.72 2.59 -0.42
N PRO A 284 10.24 2.30 -1.62
CA PRO A 284 10.32 3.26 -2.75
C PRO A 284 8.99 3.89 -3.15
N HIS A 285 7.88 3.24 -2.86
CA HIS A 285 6.54 3.76 -3.15
C HIS A 285 6.22 5.09 -2.42
N TYR A 286 6.85 5.38 -1.27
CA TYR A 286 6.67 6.69 -0.62
C TYR A 286 7.26 7.84 -1.45
N GLY A 287 8.36 7.60 -2.17
CA GLY A 287 8.93 8.59 -3.10
C GLY A 287 7.99 8.87 -4.28
N ILE A 288 7.43 7.82 -4.84
CA ILE A 288 6.47 7.92 -5.94
C ILE A 288 5.19 8.63 -5.48
N PHE A 289 4.68 8.28 -4.30
CA PHE A 289 3.53 8.93 -3.71
C PHE A 289 3.77 10.43 -3.51
N LEU A 290 4.91 10.83 -2.96
CA LEU A 290 5.27 12.23 -2.80
C LEU A 290 5.33 12.96 -4.15
N SER A 291 5.90 12.33 -5.17
CA SER A 291 5.98 12.90 -6.52
C SER A 291 4.59 13.16 -7.13
N ARG A 292 3.65 12.22 -6.95
CA ARG A 292 2.26 12.39 -7.41
C ARG A 292 1.54 13.50 -6.67
N LEU A 293 1.67 13.53 -5.34
CA LEU A 293 1.10 14.60 -4.52
C LEU A 293 1.52 15.98 -5.03
N LEU A 294 2.80 16.12 -5.39
CA LEU A 294 3.33 17.37 -5.97
C LEU A 294 2.76 17.65 -7.35
N ALA A 295 2.65 16.65 -8.21
CA ALA A 295 2.05 16.78 -9.52
C ALA A 295 0.58 17.22 -9.44
N ASP A 296 -0.20 16.65 -8.53
CA ASP A 296 -1.60 17.01 -8.29
C ASP A 296 -1.73 18.44 -7.76
N ARG A 297 -0.86 18.86 -6.82
CA ARG A 297 -0.82 20.23 -6.34
C ARG A 297 -0.48 21.21 -7.45
N LEU A 298 0.51 20.89 -8.27
CA LEU A 298 0.91 21.72 -9.41
C LEU A 298 -0.22 21.83 -10.45
N ALA A 299 -0.90 20.74 -10.76
CA ALA A 299 -2.05 20.72 -11.65
C ALA A 299 -3.21 21.57 -11.12
N ARG A 300 -3.48 21.53 -9.79
CA ARG A 300 -4.49 22.36 -9.13
C ARG A 300 -4.12 23.84 -9.22
N GLN A 301 -2.90 24.23 -8.87
CA GLN A 301 -2.42 25.60 -8.95
C GLN A 301 -2.44 26.14 -10.39
N SER A 302 -2.09 25.31 -11.36
CA SER A 302 -2.14 25.69 -12.79
C SER A 302 -3.57 25.97 -13.25
N ARG A 303 -4.55 25.16 -12.81
CA ARG A 303 -5.97 25.39 -13.11
C ARG A 303 -6.50 26.67 -12.47
N GLU A 304 -6.20 26.90 -11.19
CA GLU A 304 -6.58 28.12 -10.47
C GLU A 304 -5.96 29.38 -11.13
N SER A 305 -4.69 29.31 -11.50
CA SER A 305 -4.00 30.41 -12.20
C SER A 305 -4.59 30.68 -13.58
N ALA A 306 -4.99 29.65 -14.32
CA ALA A 306 -5.65 29.79 -15.60
C ALA A 306 -7.04 30.43 -15.47
N SER A 307 -7.82 30.04 -14.45
CA SER A 307 -9.13 30.63 -14.15
C SER A 307 -9.01 32.11 -13.81
N LEU A 308 -8.10 32.47 -12.89
CA LEU A 308 -7.85 33.86 -12.51
C LEU A 308 -7.39 34.73 -13.69
N LYS A 309 -6.54 34.20 -14.57
CA LYS A 309 -6.14 34.90 -15.79
C LYS A 309 -7.29 35.12 -16.76
N ALA A 310 -8.20 34.17 -16.89
CA ALA A 310 -9.40 34.29 -17.70
C ALA A 310 -10.36 35.38 -17.15
N GLU A 311 -10.57 35.35 -15.82
CA GLU A 311 -11.39 36.37 -15.14
C GLU A 311 -10.80 37.79 -15.29
N LEU A 312 -9.48 37.93 -15.07
CA LEU A 312 -8.80 39.22 -15.27
C LEU A 312 -8.88 39.73 -16.72
N LYS A 313 -8.88 38.83 -17.69
CA LYS A 313 -9.05 39.18 -19.10
C LYS A 313 -10.49 39.62 -19.40
N ALA A 314 -11.49 38.97 -18.78
CA ALA A 314 -12.89 39.34 -18.93
C ALA A 314 -13.23 40.69 -18.27
N LEU A 315 -12.53 41.07 -17.19
CA LEU A 315 -12.69 42.39 -16.53
C LEU A 315 -11.99 43.55 -17.25
N LYS A 316 -11.08 43.26 -18.18
CA LYS A 316 -10.35 44.28 -18.98
C LYS A 316 -10.98 44.57 -20.34
N ASN A 317 -11.94 43.76 -20.75
CA ASN A 317 -12.76 43.98 -21.94
C ASN A 317 -14.14 44.54 -21.54
#